data_323a52c5386c48a557f2d3001ab34286
#
_entry.id   323a52c5386c48a557f2d3001ab34286
#
_cell.length_a   1.000
_cell.length_b   1.000
_cell.length_c   1.000
_cell.angle_alpha   90.00
_cell.angle_beta   90.00
_cell.angle_gamma   90.00
#
_symmetry.space_group_name_H-M   'P 1'
#
loop_
_entity.id
_entity.type
_entity.pdbx_description
1 polymer ?
#
loop_
_entity_poly.entity_id
_entity_poly.type
_entity_poly.pdbx_seq_one_letter_code
_entity_poly.pdbx_strand_id
1 'polypeptide(L)'
;MKSLSKSFLAPFDLGEIVHQKLVGGGCISETRRVFLDSGKSYFLKLNEQAPADFFTSEAKSLEALSIENSLRVPNVMVAERNFILLEDLGAGSPNSEYWDTLGEGLANLHKIESNTFGFTTDNYCGSTPQRNPNMKNGYEFFGQYRLITLSSKAFEQQLLKKKELKQIEFIASNLTNLIPHQNPVLIHGDLWSGNVHCDEQGKPCLV
;
A
#
# COMPACT_ATOMS: atom_id res chain seq x y z
N MET A 1 -6.14 -23.47 8.40
CA MET A 1 -6.52 -22.68 7.24
C MET A 1 -7.10 -23.60 6.16
N LYS A 2 -8.23 -23.23 5.55
CA LYS A 2 -8.84 -24.03 4.49
C LYS A 2 -8.14 -23.75 3.16
N SER A 3 -7.90 -24.78 2.36
CA SER A 3 -7.50 -24.63 0.95
C SER A 3 -8.63 -23.95 0.18
N LEU A 4 -8.30 -23.03 -0.74
CA LEU A 4 -9.29 -22.47 -1.67
C LEU A 4 -9.80 -23.58 -2.60
N SER A 5 -11.05 -23.47 -3.02
CA SER A 5 -11.60 -24.36 -4.03
C SER A 5 -10.88 -24.16 -5.37
N LYS A 6 -10.81 -25.20 -6.18
CA LYS A 6 -10.25 -25.10 -7.55
C LYS A 6 -10.96 -24.03 -8.37
N SER A 7 -12.28 -23.92 -8.22
CA SER A 7 -13.14 -22.99 -8.96
C SER A 7 -13.22 -21.59 -8.34
N PHE A 8 -12.37 -21.24 -7.36
CA PHE A 8 -12.43 -19.95 -6.67
C PHE A 8 -12.35 -18.75 -7.65
N LEU A 9 -11.53 -18.86 -8.70
CA LEU A 9 -11.34 -17.81 -9.70
C LEU A 9 -12.19 -17.99 -10.98
N ALA A 10 -12.96 -19.06 -11.08
CA ALA A 10 -13.81 -19.32 -12.25
C ALA A 10 -14.83 -18.19 -12.56
N PRO A 11 -15.45 -17.51 -11.55
CA PRO A 11 -16.37 -16.39 -11.83
C PRO A 11 -15.71 -15.19 -12.55
N PHE A 12 -14.38 -15.14 -12.62
CA PHE A 12 -13.61 -14.05 -13.23
C PHE A 12 -12.96 -14.48 -14.56
N ASP A 13 -13.34 -15.62 -15.12
CA ASP A 13 -12.81 -16.19 -16.37
C ASP A 13 -11.28 -16.41 -16.35
N LEU A 14 -10.71 -16.66 -15.17
CA LEU A 14 -9.26 -16.85 -14.99
C LEU A 14 -8.84 -18.33 -15.01
N GLY A 15 -9.79 -19.28 -14.98
CA GLY A 15 -9.52 -20.70 -14.96
C GLY A 15 -9.51 -21.31 -13.54
N GLU A 16 -8.97 -22.53 -13.42
CA GLU A 16 -8.96 -23.28 -12.16
C GLU A 16 -7.61 -23.19 -11.44
N ILE A 17 -7.66 -23.12 -10.10
CA ILE A 17 -6.46 -23.21 -9.25
C ILE A 17 -6.00 -24.67 -9.20
N VAL A 18 -4.83 -24.95 -9.76
CA VAL A 18 -4.22 -26.29 -9.71
C VAL A 18 -3.25 -26.45 -8.55
N HIS A 19 -2.63 -25.35 -8.10
CA HIS A 19 -1.72 -25.34 -6.96
C HIS A 19 -1.79 -24.00 -6.24
N GLN A 20 -1.55 -23.99 -4.92
CA GLN A 20 -1.48 -22.78 -4.11
C GLN A 20 -0.44 -22.93 -3.01
N LYS A 21 0.30 -21.86 -2.74
CA LYS A 21 1.34 -21.79 -1.72
C LYS A 21 1.11 -20.57 -0.85
N LEU A 22 1.09 -20.75 0.47
CA LEU A 22 1.09 -19.62 1.41
C LEU A 22 2.41 -18.85 1.26
N VAL A 23 2.30 -17.54 1.24
CA VAL A 23 3.43 -16.61 1.23
C VAL A 23 3.43 -15.87 2.56
N GLY A 24 4.54 -15.91 3.29
CA GLY A 24 4.69 -15.17 4.54
C GLY A 24 4.91 -13.68 4.26
N GLY A 25 4.62 -12.82 5.25
CA GLY A 25 4.96 -11.38 5.20
C GLY A 25 3.79 -10.41 5.31
N GLY A 26 2.55 -10.85 5.11
CA GLY A 26 1.37 -10.00 5.32
C GLY A 26 0.98 -9.94 6.80
N CYS A 27 0.96 -8.73 7.39
CA CYS A 27 0.57 -8.57 8.80
C CYS A 27 -0.95 -8.65 9.03
N ILE A 28 -1.78 -8.50 7.98
CA ILE A 28 -3.22 -8.28 8.11
C ILE A 28 -4.05 -9.23 7.26
N SER A 29 -3.57 -9.55 6.06
CA SER A 29 -4.24 -10.43 5.11
C SER A 29 -3.49 -11.73 4.97
N GLU A 30 -4.21 -12.83 4.76
CA GLU A 30 -3.60 -14.09 4.34
C GLU A 30 -3.15 -13.94 2.89
N THR A 31 -1.89 -14.23 2.61
CA THR A 31 -1.31 -14.09 1.28
C THR A 31 -0.95 -15.44 0.68
N ARG A 32 -1.28 -15.62 -0.59
CA ARG A 32 -1.00 -16.85 -1.35
C ARG A 32 -0.49 -16.52 -2.75
N ARG A 33 0.42 -17.35 -3.23
CA ARG A 33 0.66 -17.48 -4.67
C ARG A 33 -0.25 -18.61 -5.18
N VAL A 34 -1.06 -18.34 -6.20
CA VAL A 34 -1.95 -19.30 -6.82
C VAL A 34 -1.49 -19.60 -8.24
N PHE A 35 -1.52 -20.86 -8.63
CA PHE A 35 -1.13 -21.33 -9.96
C PHE A 35 -2.36 -21.89 -10.65
N LEU A 36 -2.58 -21.50 -11.89
CA LEU A 36 -3.74 -21.88 -12.67
C LEU A 36 -3.44 -22.99 -13.68
N ASP A 37 -4.47 -23.67 -14.13
CA ASP A 37 -4.45 -24.67 -15.20
C ASP A 37 -3.89 -24.11 -16.52
N SER A 38 -4.04 -22.81 -16.75
CA SER A 38 -3.44 -22.07 -17.89
C SER A 38 -1.91 -21.91 -17.79
N GLY A 39 -1.28 -22.33 -16.71
CA GLY A 39 0.15 -22.11 -16.42
C GLY A 39 0.49 -20.72 -15.87
N LYS A 40 -0.48 -19.82 -15.73
CA LYS A 40 -0.29 -18.49 -15.12
C LYS A 40 -0.25 -18.59 -13.59
N SER A 41 0.46 -17.66 -12.95
CA SER A 41 0.42 -17.49 -11.49
C SER A 41 -0.01 -16.07 -11.12
N TYR A 42 -0.64 -15.95 -9.93
CA TYR A 42 -1.10 -14.70 -9.38
C TYR A 42 -0.81 -14.63 -7.88
N PHE A 43 -0.73 -13.41 -7.36
CA PHE A 43 -0.60 -13.14 -5.94
C PHE A 43 -1.96 -12.75 -5.37
N LEU A 44 -2.43 -13.49 -4.37
CA LEU A 44 -3.74 -13.33 -3.77
C LEU A 44 -3.61 -12.89 -2.32
N LYS A 45 -4.27 -11.79 -1.95
CA LYS A 45 -4.44 -11.33 -0.57
C LYS A 45 -5.90 -11.56 -0.17
N LEU A 46 -6.14 -12.21 0.98
CA LEU A 46 -7.47 -12.56 1.50
C LEU A 46 -7.64 -12.01 2.91
N ASN A 47 -8.80 -11.38 3.18
CA ASN A 47 -9.18 -10.98 4.52
C ASN A 47 -10.72 -10.89 4.62
N GLU A 48 -11.35 -11.90 5.22
CA GLU A 48 -12.81 -11.94 5.38
C GLU A 48 -13.34 -10.89 6.37
N GLN A 49 -12.47 -10.36 7.24
CA GLN A 49 -12.82 -9.37 8.26
C GLN A 49 -12.44 -7.94 7.84
N ALA A 50 -11.92 -7.76 6.64
CA ALA A 50 -11.56 -6.44 6.14
C ALA A 50 -12.81 -5.53 6.03
N PRO A 51 -12.65 -4.20 6.19
CA PRO A 51 -13.68 -3.24 5.80
C PRO A 51 -14.11 -3.44 4.34
N ALA A 52 -15.33 -3.03 4.01
CA ALA A 52 -15.93 -3.31 2.69
C ALA A 52 -15.15 -2.71 1.52
N ASP A 53 -14.46 -1.61 1.73
CA ASP A 53 -13.67 -0.86 0.75
C ASP A 53 -12.15 -1.12 0.82
N PHE A 54 -11.71 -2.04 1.69
CA PHE A 54 -10.28 -2.28 1.95
C PHE A 54 -9.50 -2.62 0.68
N PHE A 55 -9.89 -3.67 -0.03
CA PHE A 55 -9.19 -4.11 -1.23
C PHE A 55 -9.49 -3.23 -2.45
N THR A 56 -10.65 -2.60 -2.52
CA THR A 56 -10.93 -1.63 -3.61
C THR A 56 -10.15 -0.34 -3.43
N SER A 57 -9.86 0.09 -2.20
CA SER A 57 -8.96 1.23 -1.94
C SER A 57 -7.50 0.87 -2.21
N GLU A 58 -7.07 -0.36 -1.90
CA GLU A 58 -5.74 -0.86 -2.27
C GLU A 58 -5.56 -0.88 -3.79
N ALA A 59 -6.55 -1.39 -4.53
CA ALA A 59 -6.53 -1.40 -5.99
C ALA A 59 -6.35 0.00 -6.59
N LYS A 60 -7.11 0.99 -6.10
CA LYS A 60 -6.97 2.39 -6.53
C LYS A 60 -5.61 3.00 -6.18
N SER A 61 -5.04 2.61 -5.03
CA SER A 61 -3.71 3.07 -4.62
C SER A 61 -2.62 2.49 -5.54
N LEU A 62 -2.68 1.21 -5.87
CA LEU A 62 -1.77 0.56 -6.82
C LEU A 62 -1.89 1.17 -8.23
N GLU A 63 -3.11 1.42 -8.70
CA GLU A 63 -3.36 2.09 -9.98
C GLU A 63 -2.72 3.48 -10.03
N ALA A 64 -2.86 4.28 -8.96
CA ALA A 64 -2.25 5.60 -8.86
C ALA A 64 -0.72 5.57 -8.83
N LEU A 65 -0.11 4.52 -8.27
CA LEU A 65 1.34 4.32 -8.25
C LEU A 65 1.91 3.81 -9.58
N SER A 66 1.06 3.30 -10.48
CA SER A 66 1.45 2.78 -11.79
C SER A 66 1.76 3.92 -12.77
N ILE A 67 2.90 4.59 -12.57
CA ILE A 67 3.36 5.75 -13.33
C ILE A 67 4.45 5.31 -14.31
N GLU A 68 4.38 5.80 -15.54
CA GLU A 68 5.41 5.58 -16.56
C GLU A 68 6.77 6.11 -16.08
N ASN A 69 7.83 5.35 -16.35
CA ASN A 69 9.21 5.65 -15.91
C ASN A 69 9.42 5.71 -14.38
N SER A 70 8.49 5.17 -13.59
CA SER A 70 8.65 4.94 -12.17
C SER A 70 8.91 3.44 -11.88
N LEU A 71 8.71 3.02 -10.64
CA LEU A 71 8.86 1.62 -10.25
C LEU A 71 7.67 0.79 -10.73
N ARG A 72 7.94 -0.47 -11.08
CA ARG A 72 6.89 -1.42 -11.41
C ARG A 72 5.97 -1.63 -10.21
N VAL A 73 4.68 -1.72 -10.48
CA VAL A 73 3.62 -2.03 -9.53
C VAL A 73 2.84 -3.21 -10.11
N PRO A 74 2.38 -4.19 -9.31
CA PRO A 74 1.62 -5.31 -9.83
C PRO A 74 0.28 -4.84 -10.41
N ASN A 75 -0.09 -5.37 -11.56
CA ASN A 75 -1.42 -5.16 -12.12
C ASN A 75 -2.48 -5.78 -11.21
N VAL A 76 -3.59 -5.05 -11.01
CA VAL A 76 -4.76 -5.57 -10.29
C VAL A 76 -5.61 -6.37 -11.27
N MET A 77 -5.76 -7.65 -11.02
CA MET A 77 -6.59 -8.54 -11.85
C MET A 77 -8.04 -8.55 -11.38
N VAL A 78 -8.26 -8.61 -10.07
CA VAL A 78 -9.58 -8.62 -9.43
C VAL A 78 -9.46 -7.94 -8.08
N ALA A 79 -10.41 -7.08 -7.73
CA ALA A 79 -10.54 -6.51 -6.40
C ALA A 79 -11.99 -6.67 -5.91
N GLU A 80 -12.17 -7.50 -4.91
CA GLU A 80 -13.45 -7.83 -4.29
C GLU A 80 -13.45 -7.44 -2.80
N ARG A 81 -14.59 -7.55 -2.15
CA ARG A 81 -14.71 -7.20 -0.73
C ARG A 81 -13.71 -7.93 0.16
N ASN A 82 -13.48 -9.21 -0.09
CA ASN A 82 -12.74 -10.10 0.81
C ASN A 82 -11.37 -10.50 0.27
N PHE A 83 -11.03 -10.08 -0.95
CA PHE A 83 -9.74 -10.39 -1.54
C PHE A 83 -9.35 -9.41 -2.67
N ILE A 84 -8.06 -9.38 -2.93
CA ILE A 84 -7.48 -8.78 -4.14
C ILE A 84 -6.56 -9.81 -4.80
N LEU A 85 -6.68 -9.93 -6.12
CA LEU A 85 -5.82 -10.76 -6.96
C LEU A 85 -4.92 -9.85 -7.79
N LEU A 86 -3.63 -10.02 -7.61
CA LEU A 86 -2.59 -9.21 -8.25
C LEU A 86 -1.75 -10.06 -9.21
N GLU A 87 -1.12 -9.40 -10.15
CA GLU A 87 -0.03 -9.96 -10.92
C GLU A 87 1.02 -10.57 -9.99
N ASP A 88 1.51 -11.76 -10.33
CA ASP A 88 2.63 -12.39 -9.64
C ASP A 88 3.95 -11.85 -10.22
N LEU A 89 4.64 -11.02 -9.46
CA LEU A 89 5.93 -10.43 -9.86
C LEU A 89 7.10 -11.42 -9.79
N GLY A 90 6.84 -12.66 -9.39
CA GLY A 90 7.89 -13.63 -9.15
C GLY A 90 8.64 -13.35 -7.84
N ALA A 91 9.85 -13.86 -7.72
CA ALA A 91 10.77 -13.56 -6.63
C ALA A 91 12.20 -13.78 -7.12
N GLY A 92 13.04 -12.77 -7.00
CA GLY A 92 14.43 -12.81 -7.40
C GLY A 92 15.38 -12.33 -6.30
N SER A 93 16.62 -12.15 -6.69
CA SER A 93 17.63 -11.49 -5.86
C SER A 93 18.03 -10.18 -6.53
N PRO A 94 18.30 -9.12 -5.75
CA PRO A 94 18.70 -7.83 -6.29
C PRO A 94 19.86 -7.94 -7.28
N ASN A 95 19.69 -7.36 -8.49
CA ASN A 95 20.76 -7.22 -9.47
C ASN A 95 21.67 -6.03 -9.10
N SER A 96 22.73 -5.79 -9.87
CA SER A 96 23.70 -4.72 -9.62
C SER A 96 23.12 -3.30 -9.64
N GLU A 97 22.00 -3.10 -10.36
CA GLU A 97 21.36 -1.79 -10.54
C GLU A 97 20.14 -1.58 -9.63
N TYR A 98 19.88 -2.54 -8.74
CA TYR A 98 18.64 -2.56 -7.91
C TYR A 98 18.43 -1.26 -7.13
N TRP A 99 19.44 -0.78 -6.43
CA TRP A 99 19.33 0.40 -5.57
C TRP A 99 19.27 1.71 -6.35
N ASP A 100 19.98 1.78 -7.47
CA ASP A 100 19.92 2.94 -8.38
C ASP A 100 18.53 3.01 -9.02
N THR A 101 18.02 1.89 -9.53
CA THR A 101 16.66 1.77 -10.08
C THR A 101 15.59 2.14 -9.05
N LEU A 102 15.75 1.71 -7.79
CA LEU A 102 14.83 2.08 -6.70
C LEU A 102 14.84 3.59 -6.46
N GLY A 103 16.02 4.18 -6.35
CA GLY A 103 16.18 5.61 -6.11
C GLY A 103 15.63 6.48 -7.24
N GLU A 104 15.96 6.16 -8.48
CA GLU A 104 15.46 6.86 -9.68
C GLU A 104 13.95 6.73 -9.84
N GLY A 105 13.42 5.52 -9.65
CA GLY A 105 11.99 5.27 -9.73
C GLY A 105 11.19 6.03 -8.68
N LEU A 106 11.66 6.07 -7.43
CA LEU A 106 11.05 6.90 -6.37
C LEU A 106 11.15 8.40 -6.67
N ALA A 107 12.29 8.86 -7.19
CA ALA A 107 12.44 10.26 -7.58
C ALA A 107 11.44 10.64 -8.70
N ASN A 108 11.22 9.75 -9.66
CA ASN A 108 10.24 9.98 -10.74
C ASN A 108 8.80 9.96 -10.20
N LEU A 109 8.45 9.06 -9.27
CA LEU A 109 7.17 9.08 -8.58
C LEU A 109 6.93 10.42 -7.86
N HIS A 110 7.92 10.91 -7.14
CA HIS A 110 7.83 12.16 -6.38
C HIS A 110 7.87 13.43 -7.25
N LYS A 111 8.03 13.33 -8.56
CA LYS A 111 7.84 14.45 -9.51
C LYS A 111 6.38 14.63 -9.94
N ILE A 112 5.50 13.67 -9.62
CA ILE A 112 4.08 13.77 -9.96
C ILE A 112 3.40 14.72 -8.99
N GLU A 113 3.23 15.97 -9.41
CA GLU A 113 2.63 17.03 -8.59
C GLU A 113 1.11 16.99 -8.63
N SER A 114 0.50 17.48 -7.56
CA SER A 114 -0.93 17.69 -7.41
C SER A 114 -1.23 19.15 -7.01
N ASN A 115 -2.48 19.55 -7.15
CA ASN A 115 -2.95 20.84 -6.66
C ASN A 115 -3.29 20.86 -5.16
N THR A 116 -3.38 19.68 -4.53
CA THR A 116 -3.78 19.51 -3.13
C THR A 116 -3.04 18.33 -2.50
N PHE A 117 -2.81 18.43 -1.20
CA PHE A 117 -2.49 17.27 -0.35
C PHE A 117 -3.74 16.42 -0.16
N GLY A 118 -3.55 15.15 0.17
CA GLY A 118 -4.62 14.17 0.30
C GLY A 118 -4.57 13.15 -0.83
N PHE A 119 -5.68 12.46 -1.05
CA PHE A 119 -5.81 11.47 -2.13
C PHE A 119 -7.27 11.40 -2.60
N THR A 120 -7.52 10.78 -3.73
CA THR A 120 -8.87 10.67 -4.30
C THR A 120 -9.84 9.86 -3.44
N THR A 121 -9.30 8.97 -2.60
CA THR A 121 -10.07 8.12 -1.66
C THR A 121 -9.36 8.01 -0.33
N ASP A 122 -10.11 7.77 0.73
CA ASP A 122 -9.55 7.27 1.99
C ASP A 122 -8.97 5.87 1.73
N ASN A 123 -7.94 5.50 2.47
CA ASN A 123 -7.28 4.21 2.35
C ASN A 123 -6.81 3.69 3.73
N TYR A 124 -5.88 2.75 3.75
CA TYR A 124 -5.43 2.11 4.97
C TYR A 124 -3.90 2.06 5.04
N CYS A 125 -3.35 2.25 6.24
CA CYS A 125 -1.98 1.85 6.57
C CYS A 125 -2.08 0.65 7.51
N GLY A 126 -1.79 -0.52 6.99
CA GLY A 126 -2.15 -1.74 7.67
C GLY A 126 -3.67 -1.84 7.88
N SER A 127 -4.13 -2.09 9.13
CA SER A 127 -5.56 -2.07 9.48
C SER A 127 -6.07 -0.67 9.87
N THR A 128 -5.21 0.34 9.88
CA THR A 128 -5.57 1.68 10.34
C THR A 128 -6.13 2.52 9.20
N PRO A 129 -7.40 2.95 9.27
CA PRO A 129 -7.97 3.85 8.27
C PRO A 129 -7.21 5.18 8.21
N GLN A 130 -6.90 5.63 7.01
CA GLN A 130 -6.29 6.93 6.74
C GLN A 130 -7.26 7.81 5.95
N ARG A 131 -7.64 8.94 6.55
CA ARG A 131 -8.42 9.97 5.89
C ARG A 131 -7.53 10.81 4.98
N ASN A 132 -7.97 11.02 3.75
CA ASN A 132 -7.22 11.71 2.70
C ASN A 132 -8.00 12.87 2.05
N PRO A 133 -8.60 13.79 2.82
CA PRO A 133 -9.31 14.91 2.22
C PRO A 133 -8.36 15.80 1.42
N ASN A 134 -8.87 16.38 0.34
CA ASN A 134 -8.11 17.35 -0.45
C ASN A 134 -7.93 18.66 0.32
N MET A 135 -6.67 19.01 0.61
CA MET A 135 -6.30 20.22 1.36
C MET A 135 -5.20 21.00 0.65
N LYS A 136 -5.29 22.34 0.68
CA LYS A 136 -4.23 23.22 0.12
C LYS A 136 -3.02 23.33 1.03
N ASN A 137 -3.23 23.20 2.33
CA ASN A 137 -2.18 23.36 3.34
C ASN A 137 -1.67 21.98 3.78
N GLY A 138 -0.44 21.64 3.41
CA GLY A 138 0.19 20.35 3.76
C GLY A 138 0.47 20.21 5.26
N TYR A 139 0.77 21.30 5.95
CA TYR A 139 0.98 21.26 7.40
C TYR A 139 -0.31 20.93 8.15
N GLU A 140 -1.43 21.53 7.74
CA GLU A 140 -2.75 21.22 8.30
C GLU A 140 -3.14 19.76 7.98
N PHE A 141 -2.95 19.33 6.73
CA PHE A 141 -3.22 17.96 6.32
C PHE A 141 -2.42 16.95 7.17
N PHE A 142 -1.10 17.10 7.22
CA PHE A 142 -0.22 16.19 7.94
C PHE A 142 -0.46 16.25 9.47
N GLY A 143 -0.56 17.46 9.99
CA GLY A 143 -0.83 17.69 11.42
C GLY A 143 -2.13 17.02 11.85
N GLN A 144 -3.24 17.27 11.16
CA GLN A 144 -4.55 16.77 11.53
C GLN A 144 -4.69 15.26 11.28
N TYR A 145 -4.35 14.78 10.06
CA TYR A 145 -4.71 13.43 9.63
C TYR A 145 -3.59 12.39 9.81
N ARG A 146 -2.36 12.81 10.03
CA ARG A 146 -1.23 11.88 10.25
C ARG A 146 -0.69 11.94 11.68
N LEU A 147 -0.81 13.08 12.37
CA LEU A 147 -0.35 13.22 13.75
C LEU A 147 -1.52 13.17 14.74
N ILE A 148 -2.41 14.17 14.74
CA ILE A 148 -3.46 14.31 15.77
C ILE A 148 -4.45 13.15 15.75
N THR A 149 -5.04 12.84 14.59
CA THR A 149 -6.04 11.76 14.49
C THR A 149 -5.48 10.42 14.95
N LEU A 150 -4.25 10.08 14.53
CA LEU A 150 -3.66 8.79 14.87
C LEU A 150 -3.20 8.73 16.33
N SER A 151 -2.61 9.80 16.86
CA SER A 151 -2.18 9.85 18.27
C SER A 151 -3.36 9.88 19.23
N SER A 152 -4.46 10.56 18.91
CA SER A 152 -5.68 10.53 19.71
C SER A 152 -6.24 9.11 19.79
N LYS A 153 -6.32 8.40 18.65
CA LYS A 153 -6.75 7.00 18.62
C LYS A 153 -5.83 6.09 19.43
N ALA A 154 -4.52 6.28 19.32
CA ALA A 154 -3.54 5.52 20.11
C ALA A 154 -3.68 5.82 21.63
N PHE A 155 -3.97 7.06 22.00
CA PHE A 155 -4.22 7.45 23.38
C PHE A 155 -5.51 6.82 23.92
N GLU A 156 -6.62 6.84 23.16
CA GLU A 156 -7.88 6.17 23.52
C GLU A 156 -7.68 4.67 23.74
N GLN A 157 -6.81 4.05 22.94
CA GLN A 157 -6.42 2.64 23.08
C GLN A 157 -5.36 2.38 24.18
N GLN A 158 -5.00 3.39 24.97
CA GLN A 158 -3.99 3.33 26.03
C GLN A 158 -2.57 2.95 25.57
N LEU A 159 -2.27 3.15 24.29
CA LEU A 159 -0.94 2.94 23.68
C LEU A 159 -0.01 4.14 23.88
N LEU A 160 -0.56 5.32 24.19
CA LEU A 160 0.17 6.54 24.50
C LEU A 160 -0.22 7.09 25.87
N LYS A 161 0.75 7.70 26.56
CA LYS A 161 0.49 8.48 27.77
C LYS A 161 0.10 9.91 27.41
N LYS A 162 -0.60 10.60 28.32
CA LYS A 162 -1.02 12.00 28.15
C LYS A 162 0.15 12.95 27.85
N LYS A 163 1.34 12.68 28.39
CA LYS A 163 2.55 13.47 28.11
C LYS A 163 2.97 13.33 26.65
N GLU A 164 2.96 12.12 26.12
CA GLU A 164 3.34 11.83 24.73
C GLU A 164 2.34 12.43 23.75
N LEU A 165 1.04 12.32 24.04
CA LEU A 165 -0.01 12.97 23.24
C LEU A 165 0.24 14.48 23.14
N LYS A 166 0.48 15.17 24.27
CA LYS A 166 0.80 16.60 24.28
C LYS A 166 2.06 16.97 23.48
N GLN A 167 3.07 16.09 23.47
CA GLN A 167 4.26 16.30 22.68
C GLN A 167 3.95 16.21 21.17
N ILE A 168 3.10 15.27 20.77
CA ILE A 168 2.66 15.14 19.36
C ILE A 168 1.79 16.34 18.95
N GLU A 169 0.88 16.79 19.82
CA GLU A 169 0.09 18.01 19.60
C GLU A 169 0.99 19.25 19.42
N PHE A 170 2.03 19.38 20.24
CA PHE A 170 3.03 20.43 20.10
C PHE A 170 3.78 20.35 18.77
N ILE A 171 4.23 19.16 18.35
CA ILE A 171 4.86 18.96 17.05
C ILE A 171 3.89 19.37 15.93
N ALA A 172 2.64 18.90 15.98
CA ALA A 172 1.64 19.20 14.96
C ALA A 172 1.38 20.71 14.81
N SER A 173 1.37 21.45 15.94
CA SER A 173 1.20 22.91 15.92
C SER A 173 2.45 23.69 15.46
N ASN A 174 3.61 23.05 15.35
CA ASN A 174 4.86 23.68 14.98
C ASN A 174 5.45 23.16 13.65
N LEU A 175 4.68 22.44 12.86
CA LEU A 175 5.16 21.83 11.61
C LEU A 175 5.80 22.85 10.64
N THR A 176 5.29 24.07 10.57
CA THR A 176 5.82 25.14 9.72
C THR A 176 7.25 25.55 10.09
N ASN A 177 7.66 25.32 11.35
CA ASN A 177 9.03 25.60 11.84
C ASN A 177 9.94 24.37 11.74
N LEU A 178 9.36 23.17 11.60
CA LEU A 178 10.08 21.89 11.64
C LEU A 178 10.33 21.31 10.25
N ILE A 179 9.44 21.59 9.29
CA ILE A 179 9.48 21.02 7.95
C ILE A 179 9.46 22.16 6.93
N PRO A 180 10.37 22.17 5.93
CA PRO A 180 10.31 23.17 4.86
C PRO A 180 9.03 23.03 4.05
N HIS A 181 8.59 24.12 3.43
CA HIS A 181 7.46 24.08 2.50
C HIS A 181 7.76 23.14 1.32
N GLN A 182 6.79 22.30 0.98
CA GLN A 182 6.85 21.39 -0.15
C GLN A 182 5.52 21.44 -0.92
N ASN A 183 5.61 21.23 -2.22
CA ASN A 183 4.43 21.01 -3.05
C ASN A 183 3.84 19.62 -2.77
N PRO A 184 2.53 19.43 -2.94
CA PRO A 184 1.95 18.11 -2.88
C PRO A 184 2.41 17.26 -4.07
N VAL A 185 2.96 16.09 -3.77
CA VAL A 185 3.43 15.12 -4.74
C VAL A 185 2.88 13.74 -4.42
N LEU A 186 2.87 12.85 -5.43
CA LEU A 186 2.48 11.46 -5.21
C LEU A 186 3.58 10.74 -4.41
N ILE A 187 3.17 10.08 -3.33
CA ILE A 187 4.04 9.24 -2.52
C ILE A 187 3.39 7.87 -2.31
N HIS A 188 4.18 6.85 -2.02
CA HIS A 188 3.67 5.53 -1.66
C HIS A 188 2.82 5.55 -0.37
N GLY A 189 3.21 6.34 0.60
CA GLY A 189 2.46 6.52 1.86
C GLY A 189 2.76 5.48 2.95
N ASP A 190 3.30 4.32 2.61
CA ASP A 190 3.69 3.24 3.53
C ASP A 190 4.97 2.54 3.04
N LEU A 191 5.97 3.31 2.61
CA LEU A 191 7.21 2.75 2.04
C LEU A 191 8.15 2.24 3.13
N TRP A 192 8.34 0.95 3.16
CA TRP A 192 9.31 0.24 3.99
C TRP A 192 9.77 -1.04 3.26
N SER A 193 10.77 -1.72 3.80
CA SER A 193 11.37 -2.90 3.12
C SER A 193 10.38 -4.02 2.78
N GLY A 194 9.24 -4.11 3.48
CA GLY A 194 8.20 -5.10 3.18
C GLY A 194 7.30 -4.72 2.00
N ASN A 195 7.29 -3.45 1.59
CA ASN A 195 6.54 -2.94 0.45
C ASN A 195 7.44 -2.63 -0.76
N VAL A 196 8.71 -3.04 -0.71
CA VAL A 196 9.63 -3.06 -1.85
C VAL A 196 9.96 -4.51 -2.18
N HIS A 197 9.38 -5.00 -3.26
CA HIS A 197 9.57 -6.38 -3.71
C HIS A 197 10.70 -6.45 -4.75
N CYS A 198 11.42 -7.58 -4.78
CA CYS A 198 12.40 -7.86 -5.83
C CYS A 198 11.78 -8.87 -6.80
N ASP A 199 11.52 -8.47 -8.04
CA ASP A 199 10.91 -9.33 -9.05
C ASP A 199 11.87 -10.41 -9.54
N GLU A 200 11.39 -11.30 -10.39
CA GLU A 200 12.18 -12.42 -10.95
C GLU A 200 13.39 -11.96 -11.78
N GLN A 201 13.40 -10.70 -12.27
CA GLN A 201 14.51 -10.10 -13.01
C GLN A 201 15.52 -9.39 -12.09
N GLY A 202 15.30 -9.41 -10.77
CA GLY A 202 16.14 -8.74 -9.80
C GLY A 202 15.93 -7.23 -9.71
N LYS A 203 14.77 -6.73 -10.18
CA LYS A 203 14.42 -5.30 -10.16
C LYS A 203 13.49 -4.96 -8.99
N PRO A 204 13.58 -3.74 -8.42
CA PRO A 204 12.68 -3.29 -7.38
C PRO A 204 11.28 -2.99 -7.92
N CYS A 205 10.26 -3.39 -7.16
CA CYS A 205 8.85 -3.14 -7.43
C CYS A 205 8.17 -2.61 -6.17
N LEU A 206 7.16 -1.76 -6.30
CA LEU A 206 6.28 -1.33 -5.19
C LEU A 206 5.09 -2.27 -5.09
N VAL A 207 4.69 -2.63 -3.83
CA VAL A 207 3.56 -3.52 -3.55
C VAL A 207 2.69 -3.02 -2.40
#